data_fbd16f8f0e0cb12e65e8ed3e1853a7b4
#
_entry.id   fbd16f8f0e0cb12e65e8ed3e1853a7b4
#
_cell.length_a   1.000
_cell.length_b   1.000
_cell.length_c   1.000
_cell.angle_alpha   90.00
_cell.angle_beta   90.00
_cell.angle_gamma   90.00
#
_symmetry.space_group_name_H-M   'P 1'
#
loop_
_entity.id
_entity.type
_entity.pdbx_description
1 polymer ?
#
loop_
_entity_poly.entity_id
_entity_poly.type
_entity_poly.pdbx_seq_one_letter_code
_entity_poly.pdbx_strand_id
1 'polypeptide(L)'
;MRDVRVTVLGSAQDGGVPQPGCSRECCLRVRANDALRRHPVSLGIVGSDGSTHLIEASRAMGEQFEIWHSVDPMEGPLSSLSVTHAHLGHVDGLGLFGKEVMGASHLTMHCSQSVADLIENNPIWRALREQGVIVPNVWSSGEAFEPSPGCGFRIRPIPVPHRDELSDNHALLIEANGVNLLFMPDHDSWAETLGETSIREWLATLEVDIALLDGTFWDEQELPHRDMSEVPHPTVTESLERLGERETEDPDIRFIHLNHTNPLCNPDSVEVAELAASGWALASEGDSFTLERL
;
A
#
# COMPACT_ATOMS: atom_id res chain seq x y z
N MET A 1 13.17 13.97 -19.75
CA MET A 1 12.48 12.87 -19.06
C MET A 1 11.64 13.51 -17.98
N ARG A 2 10.47 12.99 -17.68
CA ARG A 2 9.65 13.45 -16.54
C ARG A 2 10.23 12.84 -15.28
N ASP A 3 9.91 13.39 -14.12
CA ASP A 3 10.28 12.77 -12.85
C ASP A 3 9.34 11.60 -12.56
N VAL A 4 9.83 10.59 -11.85
CA VAL A 4 9.01 9.49 -11.36
C VAL A 4 8.14 10.02 -10.23
N ARG A 5 6.82 9.78 -10.29
CA ARG A 5 5.86 10.21 -9.28
C ARG A 5 5.08 9.04 -8.72
N VAL A 6 4.91 9.03 -7.41
CA VAL A 6 4.12 8.04 -6.67
C VAL A 6 2.95 8.76 -6.03
N THR A 7 1.72 8.33 -6.33
CA THR A 7 0.48 8.90 -5.79
C THR A 7 -0.24 7.88 -4.92
N VAL A 8 -0.67 8.28 -3.72
CA VAL A 8 -1.51 7.47 -2.84
C VAL A 8 -2.94 7.44 -3.39
N LEU A 9 -3.44 6.27 -3.76
CA LEU A 9 -4.78 6.08 -4.33
C LEU A 9 -5.78 5.53 -3.31
N GLY A 10 -5.29 4.96 -2.23
CA GLY A 10 -6.07 4.44 -1.12
C GLY A 10 -5.21 4.36 0.12
N SER A 11 -5.81 4.58 1.28
CA SER A 11 -5.09 4.69 2.55
C SER A 11 -5.73 3.89 3.70
N ALA A 12 -6.80 3.14 3.41
CA ALA A 12 -7.48 2.30 4.37
C ALA A 12 -7.11 0.81 4.21
N GLN A 13 -7.40 0.04 5.24
CA GLN A 13 -7.40 -1.41 5.22
C GLN A 13 -8.46 -1.94 4.25
N ASP A 14 -8.41 -3.21 3.91
CA ASP A 14 -9.22 -3.99 2.94
C ASP A 14 -10.68 -3.55 2.75
N GLY A 15 -11.36 -3.23 3.84
CA GLY A 15 -12.76 -2.86 3.82
C GLY A 15 -13.03 -1.43 3.35
N GLY A 16 -12.02 -0.57 3.32
CA GLY A 16 -12.19 0.86 3.14
C GLY A 16 -12.91 1.54 4.31
N VAL A 17 -13.03 2.86 4.27
CA VAL A 17 -13.78 3.65 5.25
C VAL A 17 -14.81 4.51 4.50
N PRO A 18 -16.12 4.29 4.68
CA PRO A 18 -16.77 3.44 5.67
C PRO A 18 -16.72 1.95 5.27
N GLN A 19 -16.45 1.08 6.22
CA GLN A 19 -16.46 -0.36 6.00
C GLN A 19 -17.86 -0.88 5.67
N PRO A 20 -18.02 -1.78 4.69
CA PRO A 20 -19.29 -2.42 4.38
C PRO A 20 -19.90 -3.12 5.62
N GLY A 21 -21.20 -2.89 5.84
CA GLY A 21 -21.92 -3.49 6.97
C GLY A 21 -21.71 -2.83 8.33
N CYS A 22 -20.73 -1.95 8.51
CA CYS A 22 -20.52 -1.25 9.77
C CYS A 22 -21.56 -0.14 9.98
N SER A 23 -22.24 -0.16 11.15
CA SER A 23 -23.20 0.86 11.57
C SER A 23 -22.73 1.64 12.82
N ARG A 24 -21.45 1.53 13.18
CA ARG A 24 -20.85 2.24 14.31
C ARG A 24 -20.53 3.70 13.94
N GLU A 25 -20.32 4.52 14.95
CA GLU A 25 -20.04 5.97 14.85
C GLU A 25 -18.91 6.29 13.85
N CYS A 26 -17.82 5.52 13.87
CA CYS A 26 -16.70 5.67 12.95
C CYS A 26 -17.15 5.71 11.47
N CYS A 27 -18.02 4.77 11.06
CA CYS A 27 -18.49 4.69 9.68
C CYS A 27 -19.72 5.58 9.40
N LEU A 28 -20.55 5.88 10.41
CA LEU A 28 -21.67 6.81 10.26
C LEU A 28 -21.19 8.23 9.98
N ARG A 29 -20.12 8.68 10.64
CA ARG A 29 -19.48 9.97 10.37
C ARG A 29 -19.05 10.10 8.91
N VAL A 30 -18.40 9.09 8.38
CA VAL A 30 -17.93 9.09 6.99
C VAL A 30 -19.11 9.10 6.01
N ARG A 31 -20.18 8.36 6.30
CA ARG A 31 -21.41 8.41 5.48
C ARG A 31 -22.10 9.79 5.50
N ALA A 32 -21.91 10.56 6.58
CA ALA A 32 -22.42 11.93 6.68
C ALA A 32 -21.49 12.96 6.00
N ASN A 33 -20.22 12.65 5.83
CA ASN A 33 -19.23 13.51 5.20
C ASN A 33 -18.29 12.68 4.30
N ASP A 34 -18.59 12.66 3.01
CA ASP A 34 -17.85 11.86 2.02
C ASP A 34 -16.38 12.26 1.86
N ALA A 35 -16.02 13.48 2.25
CA ALA A 35 -14.60 13.93 2.27
C ALA A 35 -13.72 13.14 3.27
N LEU A 36 -14.33 12.39 4.18
CA LEU A 36 -13.62 11.51 5.12
C LEU A 36 -13.46 10.07 4.60
N ARG A 37 -13.98 9.79 3.39
CA ARG A 37 -13.87 8.48 2.77
C ARG A 37 -12.41 8.11 2.55
N ARG A 38 -12.10 6.82 2.77
CA ARG A 38 -10.80 6.23 2.43
C ARG A 38 -11.02 4.93 1.66
N HIS A 39 -10.31 4.77 0.58
CA HIS A 39 -10.33 3.55 -0.22
C HIS A 39 -9.28 2.55 0.31
N PRO A 40 -9.43 1.24 0.03
CA PRO A 40 -8.39 0.26 0.35
C PRO A 40 -7.04 0.71 -0.22
N VAL A 41 -5.97 0.35 0.48
CA VAL A 41 -4.61 0.79 0.15
C VAL A 41 -4.24 0.47 -1.31
N SER A 42 -3.67 1.45 -2.00
CA SER A 42 -3.12 1.31 -3.35
C SER A 42 -2.26 2.52 -3.70
N LEU A 43 -1.25 2.32 -4.57
CA LEU A 43 -0.44 3.40 -5.13
C LEU A 43 -0.48 3.40 -6.65
N GLY A 44 -0.45 4.59 -7.24
CA GLY A 44 -0.20 4.81 -8.66
C GLY A 44 1.22 5.35 -8.88
N ILE A 45 1.94 4.84 -9.87
CA ILE A 45 3.27 5.34 -10.22
C ILE A 45 3.28 5.76 -11.68
N VAL A 46 3.74 6.99 -11.94
CA VAL A 46 4.04 7.45 -13.30
C VAL A 46 5.54 7.43 -13.50
N GLY A 47 5.98 6.61 -14.45
CA GLY A 47 7.38 6.49 -14.82
C GLY A 47 7.91 7.71 -15.58
N SER A 48 9.22 7.83 -15.67
CA SER A 48 9.88 8.94 -16.38
C SER A 48 9.60 8.98 -17.88
N ASP A 49 9.17 7.86 -18.45
CA ASP A 49 8.72 7.70 -19.84
C ASP A 49 7.21 7.99 -20.01
N GLY A 50 6.49 8.25 -18.93
CA GLY A 50 5.04 8.45 -18.89
C GLY A 50 4.23 7.15 -18.76
N SER A 51 4.87 5.98 -18.63
CA SER A 51 4.19 4.73 -18.33
C SER A 51 3.52 4.77 -16.96
N THR A 52 2.41 4.05 -16.81
CA THR A 52 1.62 4.02 -15.56
C THR A 52 1.64 2.63 -14.94
N HIS A 53 1.86 2.57 -13.64
CA HIS A 53 2.01 1.34 -12.89
C HIS A 53 1.16 1.40 -11.63
N LEU A 54 0.42 0.33 -11.36
CA LEU A 54 -0.43 0.22 -10.18
C LEU A 54 0.24 -0.69 -9.15
N ILE A 55 0.16 -0.34 -7.89
CA ILE A 55 0.44 -1.23 -6.77
C ILE A 55 -0.88 -1.48 -6.04
N GLU A 56 -1.22 -2.74 -5.86
CA GLU A 56 -2.47 -3.31 -5.36
C GLU A 56 -3.67 -3.13 -6.29
N ALA A 57 -4.45 -4.20 -6.44
CA ALA A 57 -5.67 -4.23 -7.22
C ALA A 57 -6.89 -4.34 -6.30
N SER A 58 -7.28 -3.24 -5.69
CA SER A 58 -8.42 -3.21 -4.77
C SER A 58 -9.76 -3.19 -5.50
N ARG A 59 -10.83 -3.51 -4.77
CA ARG A 59 -12.22 -3.42 -5.27
C ARG A 59 -12.65 -2.00 -5.63
N ALA A 60 -11.98 -0.98 -5.09
CA ALA A 60 -12.28 0.44 -5.31
C ALA A 60 -11.45 1.05 -6.45
N MET A 61 -10.86 0.23 -7.32
CA MET A 61 -9.95 0.68 -8.38
C MET A 61 -10.57 1.76 -9.29
N GLY A 62 -11.88 1.72 -9.51
CA GLY A 62 -12.57 2.74 -10.32
C GLY A 62 -12.42 4.13 -9.69
N GLU A 63 -12.76 4.27 -8.41
CA GLU A 63 -12.65 5.51 -7.65
C GLU A 63 -11.18 5.93 -7.48
N GLN A 64 -10.29 4.96 -7.29
CA GLN A 64 -8.85 5.19 -7.17
C GLN A 64 -8.26 5.76 -8.47
N PHE A 65 -8.72 5.32 -9.62
CA PHE A 65 -8.28 5.90 -10.89
C PHE A 65 -8.78 7.33 -11.11
N GLU A 66 -9.98 7.67 -10.59
CA GLU A 66 -10.45 9.07 -10.59
C GLU A 66 -9.56 9.97 -9.72
N ILE A 67 -9.14 9.48 -8.52
CA ILE A 67 -8.17 10.17 -7.67
C ILE A 67 -6.86 10.36 -8.43
N TRP A 68 -6.32 9.29 -9.02
CA TRP A 68 -5.07 9.35 -9.77
C TRP A 68 -5.16 10.34 -10.93
N HIS A 69 -6.23 10.25 -11.71
CA HIS A 69 -6.45 11.14 -12.86
C HIS A 69 -6.55 12.63 -12.45
N SER A 70 -7.05 12.92 -11.26
CA SER A 70 -7.14 14.29 -10.75
C SER A 70 -5.78 14.89 -10.37
N VAL A 71 -4.81 14.05 -9.96
CA VAL A 71 -3.46 14.45 -9.56
C VAL A 71 -2.51 14.38 -10.74
N ASP A 72 -2.58 13.31 -11.50
CA ASP A 72 -1.66 12.99 -12.58
C ASP A 72 -2.39 12.24 -13.71
N PRO A 73 -2.86 12.97 -14.74
CA PRO A 73 -3.65 12.38 -15.81
C PRO A 73 -2.94 11.19 -16.47
N MET A 74 -3.60 10.04 -16.46
CA MET A 74 -3.10 8.83 -17.11
C MET A 74 -3.16 8.97 -18.62
N GLU A 75 -2.03 8.79 -19.29
CA GLU A 75 -1.91 8.79 -20.75
C GLU A 75 -1.72 7.35 -21.25
N GLY A 76 -2.81 6.65 -21.57
CA GLY A 76 -2.76 5.30 -22.11
C GLY A 76 -3.13 4.18 -21.13
N PRO A 77 -2.97 2.92 -21.54
CA PRO A 77 -3.29 1.77 -20.71
C PRO A 77 -2.26 1.58 -19.60
N LEU A 78 -2.68 0.91 -18.52
CA LEU A 78 -1.78 0.51 -17.45
C LEU A 78 -0.65 -0.39 -17.97
N SER A 79 0.59 -0.07 -17.61
CA SER A 79 1.80 -0.76 -18.09
C SER A 79 2.14 -1.99 -17.25
N SER A 80 1.92 -1.92 -15.94
CA SER A 80 2.07 -3.08 -15.04
C SER A 80 1.23 -2.94 -13.76
N LEU A 81 1.04 -4.07 -13.10
CA LEU A 81 0.51 -4.20 -11.75
C LEU A 81 1.60 -4.85 -10.88
N SER A 82 1.74 -4.43 -9.63
CA SER A 82 2.51 -5.13 -8.60
C SER A 82 1.63 -5.39 -7.38
N VAL A 83 1.73 -6.56 -6.76
CA VAL A 83 0.91 -6.96 -5.61
C VAL A 83 1.80 -7.46 -4.49
N THR A 84 1.66 -6.88 -3.29
CA THR A 84 2.48 -7.23 -2.12
C THR A 84 2.22 -8.64 -1.63
N HIS A 85 0.94 -9.01 -1.51
CA HIS A 85 0.45 -10.31 -1.05
C HIS A 85 -1.00 -10.55 -1.50
N ALA A 86 -1.60 -11.69 -1.13
CA ALA A 86 -2.88 -12.14 -1.68
C ALA A 86 -4.08 -11.99 -0.72
N HIS A 87 -4.01 -11.18 0.33
CA HIS A 87 -5.23 -10.84 1.06
C HIS A 87 -6.19 -10.07 0.15
N LEU A 88 -7.50 -10.25 0.39
CA LEU A 88 -8.52 -9.85 -0.59
C LEU A 88 -8.50 -8.36 -0.91
N GLY A 89 -8.16 -7.49 0.05
CA GLY A 89 -8.08 -6.05 -0.17
C GLY A 89 -7.08 -5.65 -1.26
N HIS A 90 -6.06 -6.48 -1.50
CA HIS A 90 -4.95 -6.25 -2.43
C HIS A 90 -5.17 -6.87 -3.81
N VAL A 91 -6.09 -7.85 -3.93
CA VAL A 91 -6.25 -8.64 -5.17
C VAL A 91 -7.69 -8.79 -5.66
N ASP A 92 -8.70 -8.43 -4.87
CA ASP A 92 -10.12 -8.67 -5.24
C ASP A 92 -10.59 -7.80 -6.42
N GLY A 93 -9.88 -6.74 -6.75
CA GLY A 93 -10.07 -5.92 -7.94
C GLY A 93 -9.53 -6.52 -9.23
N LEU A 94 -8.81 -7.65 -9.21
CA LEU A 94 -8.24 -8.27 -10.42
C LEU A 94 -9.27 -8.53 -11.52
N GLY A 95 -10.52 -8.83 -11.12
CA GLY A 95 -11.62 -9.01 -12.08
C GLY A 95 -11.94 -7.79 -12.93
N LEU A 96 -11.60 -6.58 -12.45
CA LEU A 96 -11.84 -5.33 -13.19
C LEU A 96 -10.96 -5.19 -14.44
N PHE A 97 -9.83 -5.90 -14.51
CA PHE A 97 -9.02 -5.94 -15.72
C PHE A 97 -9.66 -6.76 -16.85
N GLY A 98 -10.65 -7.59 -16.54
CA GLY A 98 -11.36 -8.46 -17.48
C GLY A 98 -12.07 -7.69 -18.61
N LYS A 99 -12.53 -8.47 -19.61
CA LYS A 99 -13.19 -7.95 -20.82
C LYS A 99 -14.48 -7.19 -20.54
N GLU A 100 -15.10 -7.47 -19.41
CA GLU A 100 -16.38 -6.87 -18.99
C GLU A 100 -16.21 -5.43 -18.49
N VAL A 101 -14.99 -5.02 -18.11
CA VAL A 101 -14.69 -3.69 -17.59
C VAL A 101 -13.57 -3.02 -18.39
N MET A 102 -12.29 -3.28 -18.06
CA MET A 102 -11.15 -2.59 -18.70
C MET A 102 -10.72 -3.22 -20.02
N GLY A 103 -10.96 -4.52 -20.21
CA GLY A 103 -10.50 -5.25 -21.36
C GLY A 103 -8.97 -5.23 -21.52
N ALA A 104 -8.25 -5.29 -20.41
CA ALA A 104 -6.79 -5.30 -20.42
C ALA A 104 -6.25 -6.47 -21.23
N SER A 105 -5.08 -6.28 -21.82
CA SER A 105 -4.43 -7.31 -22.65
C SER A 105 -2.97 -7.41 -22.30
N HIS A 106 -2.56 -8.60 -21.85
CA HIS A 106 -1.18 -8.93 -21.47
C HIS A 106 -0.59 -7.99 -20.42
N LEU A 107 -1.45 -7.54 -19.46
CA LEU A 107 -0.98 -6.74 -18.34
C LEU A 107 0.00 -7.57 -17.49
N THR A 108 1.26 -7.13 -17.44
CA THR A 108 2.26 -7.77 -16.61
C THR A 108 1.92 -7.55 -15.14
N MET A 109 1.78 -8.64 -14.38
CA MET A 109 1.53 -8.62 -12.95
C MET A 109 2.76 -9.14 -12.20
N HIS A 110 3.50 -8.25 -11.57
CA HIS A 110 4.64 -8.60 -10.72
C HIS A 110 4.16 -9.03 -9.35
N CYS A 111 4.60 -10.19 -8.90
CA CYS A 111 4.17 -10.78 -7.63
C CYS A 111 5.15 -11.87 -7.16
N SER A 112 4.97 -12.35 -5.94
CA SER A 112 5.69 -13.52 -5.44
C SER A 112 5.22 -14.82 -6.10
N GLN A 113 5.96 -15.91 -5.90
CA GLN A 113 5.58 -17.23 -6.43
C GLN A 113 4.27 -17.72 -5.81
N SER A 114 4.06 -17.51 -4.51
CA SER A 114 2.83 -17.96 -3.84
C SER A 114 1.59 -17.20 -4.32
N VAL A 115 1.70 -15.91 -4.61
CA VAL A 115 0.62 -15.13 -5.25
C VAL A 115 0.33 -15.65 -6.67
N ALA A 116 1.36 -15.93 -7.46
CA ALA A 116 1.19 -16.50 -8.80
C ALA A 116 0.52 -17.88 -8.74
N ASP A 117 0.90 -18.71 -7.78
CA ASP A 117 0.30 -20.04 -7.57
C ASP A 117 -1.17 -19.92 -7.14
N LEU A 118 -1.52 -18.94 -6.30
CA LEU A 118 -2.91 -18.68 -5.92
C LEU A 118 -3.76 -18.27 -7.13
N ILE A 119 -3.25 -17.40 -8.00
CA ILE A 119 -3.92 -17.01 -9.24
C ILE A 119 -4.17 -18.21 -10.14
N GLU A 120 -3.19 -19.08 -10.30
CA GLU A 120 -3.32 -20.32 -11.10
C GLU A 120 -4.33 -21.30 -10.50
N ASN A 121 -4.42 -21.38 -9.19
CA ASN A 121 -5.33 -22.30 -8.51
C ASN A 121 -6.75 -21.74 -8.29
N ASN A 122 -6.96 -20.42 -8.42
CA ASN A 122 -8.27 -19.80 -8.32
C ASN A 122 -8.97 -19.79 -9.70
N PRO A 123 -10.12 -20.47 -9.89
CA PRO A 123 -10.75 -20.58 -11.21
C PRO A 123 -11.08 -19.25 -11.89
N ILE A 124 -11.43 -18.22 -11.11
CA ILE A 124 -11.78 -16.88 -11.65
C ILE A 124 -10.52 -16.18 -12.16
N TRP A 125 -9.46 -16.14 -11.37
CA TRP A 125 -8.22 -15.46 -11.73
C TRP A 125 -7.43 -16.22 -12.78
N ARG A 126 -7.45 -17.58 -12.72
CA ARG A 126 -6.90 -18.40 -13.80
C ARG A 126 -7.55 -18.10 -15.14
N ALA A 127 -8.86 -17.87 -15.18
CA ALA A 127 -9.55 -17.49 -16.42
C ALA A 127 -9.03 -16.17 -17.00
N LEU A 128 -8.70 -15.18 -16.17
CA LEU A 128 -8.06 -13.92 -16.63
C LEU A 128 -6.68 -14.18 -17.26
N ARG A 129 -5.87 -15.05 -16.63
CA ARG A 129 -4.57 -15.46 -17.17
C ARG A 129 -4.72 -16.23 -18.49
N GLU A 130 -5.61 -17.22 -18.54
CA GLU A 130 -5.85 -18.01 -19.77
C GLU A 130 -6.38 -17.16 -20.93
N GLN A 131 -7.11 -16.11 -20.64
CA GLN A 131 -7.59 -15.15 -21.63
C GLN A 131 -6.52 -14.13 -22.05
N GLY A 132 -5.32 -14.16 -21.45
CA GLY A 132 -4.26 -13.21 -21.70
C GLY A 132 -4.57 -11.79 -21.17
N VAL A 133 -5.43 -11.67 -20.16
CA VAL A 133 -5.73 -10.37 -19.51
C VAL A 133 -4.56 -9.99 -18.61
N ILE A 134 -4.15 -10.88 -17.72
CA ILE A 134 -3.00 -10.71 -16.83
C ILE A 134 -1.94 -11.77 -17.10
N VAL A 135 -0.67 -11.38 -16.94
CA VAL A 135 0.48 -12.27 -17.10
C VAL A 135 1.35 -12.19 -15.85
N PRO A 136 1.26 -13.16 -14.94
CA PRO A 136 2.12 -13.18 -13.75
C PRO A 136 3.60 -13.19 -14.14
N ASN A 137 4.37 -12.32 -13.51
CA ASN A 137 5.83 -12.24 -13.60
C ASN A 137 6.41 -12.31 -12.18
N VAL A 138 6.96 -13.45 -11.84
CA VAL A 138 7.44 -13.74 -10.49
C VAL A 138 8.77 -13.04 -10.24
N TRP A 139 8.84 -12.26 -9.15
CA TRP A 139 10.07 -11.63 -8.69
C TRP A 139 10.92 -12.54 -7.80
N SER A 140 12.18 -12.18 -7.62
CA SER A 140 13.05 -12.72 -6.58
C SER A 140 13.07 -11.77 -5.38
N SER A 141 12.77 -12.25 -4.18
CA SER A 141 12.82 -11.43 -2.96
C SER A 141 14.20 -10.81 -2.77
N GLY A 142 14.24 -9.51 -2.47
CA GLY A 142 15.46 -8.73 -2.29
C GLY A 142 16.13 -8.26 -3.59
N GLU A 143 15.72 -8.75 -4.77
CA GLU A 143 16.27 -8.34 -6.06
C GLU A 143 15.40 -7.26 -6.72
N ALA A 144 15.99 -6.12 -7.04
CA ALA A 144 15.26 -5.03 -7.68
C ALA A 144 15.04 -5.32 -9.18
N PHE A 145 13.82 -5.09 -9.66
CA PHE A 145 13.43 -5.24 -11.07
C PHE A 145 12.83 -3.94 -11.63
N GLU A 146 12.88 -3.78 -12.94
CA GLU A 146 12.23 -2.69 -13.67
C GLU A 146 10.82 -3.15 -14.10
N PRO A 147 9.72 -2.49 -13.67
CA PRO A 147 8.35 -2.97 -13.96
C PRO A 147 7.96 -2.93 -15.44
N SER A 148 8.51 -1.99 -16.19
CA SER A 148 8.47 -1.96 -17.65
C SER A 148 9.76 -1.33 -18.19
N PRO A 149 10.22 -1.72 -19.41
CA PRO A 149 11.47 -1.20 -19.95
C PRO A 149 11.45 0.32 -20.11
N GLY A 150 12.38 1.02 -19.46
CA GLY A 150 12.53 2.48 -19.61
C GLY A 150 11.65 3.32 -18.70
N CYS A 151 10.92 2.72 -17.74
CA CYS A 151 10.05 3.45 -16.82
C CYS A 151 10.80 4.38 -15.85
N GLY A 152 12.11 4.19 -15.69
CA GLY A 152 12.98 5.08 -14.90
C GLY A 152 12.96 4.84 -13.41
N PHE A 153 12.36 3.74 -12.95
CA PHE A 153 12.40 3.31 -11.56
C PHE A 153 12.50 1.78 -11.46
N ARG A 154 12.87 1.31 -10.28
CA ARG A 154 12.92 -0.12 -9.96
C ARG A 154 12.07 -0.38 -8.71
N ILE A 155 11.60 -1.61 -8.57
CA ILE A 155 10.93 -2.10 -7.36
C ILE A 155 11.77 -3.23 -6.79
N ARG A 156 12.09 -3.13 -5.50
CA ARG A 156 12.74 -4.21 -4.73
C ARG A 156 11.74 -4.76 -3.72
N PRO A 157 11.28 -6.01 -3.87
CA PRO A 157 10.41 -6.65 -2.89
C PRO A 157 11.22 -7.08 -1.67
N ILE A 158 10.85 -6.56 -0.50
CA ILE A 158 11.47 -6.84 0.79
C ILE A 158 10.54 -7.78 1.57
N PRO A 159 10.94 -9.02 1.88
CA PRO A 159 10.09 -9.92 2.64
C PRO A 159 9.86 -9.38 4.05
N VAL A 160 8.61 -9.35 4.48
CA VAL A 160 8.20 -8.92 5.82
C VAL A 160 7.22 -9.93 6.42
N PRO A 161 7.24 -10.13 7.76
CA PRO A 161 6.30 -11.03 8.40
C PRO A 161 4.87 -10.53 8.23
N HIS A 162 4.01 -11.40 7.77
CA HIS A 162 2.56 -11.23 7.74
C HIS A 162 1.91 -12.61 7.63
N ARG A 163 0.64 -12.73 8.05
CA ARG A 163 -0.11 -13.98 7.98
C ARG A 163 -0.01 -14.60 6.58
N ASP A 164 0.51 -15.81 6.51
CA ASP A 164 0.88 -16.49 5.26
C ASP A 164 -0.15 -17.54 4.79
N GLU A 165 -1.39 -17.48 5.29
CA GLU A 165 -2.44 -18.44 4.94
C GLU A 165 -2.81 -18.46 3.45
N LEU A 166 -2.55 -17.39 2.72
CA LEU A 166 -2.79 -17.29 1.28
C LEU A 166 -1.51 -17.13 0.46
N SER A 167 -0.56 -16.34 0.95
CA SER A 167 0.72 -16.08 0.30
C SER A 167 1.71 -15.48 1.29
N ASP A 168 2.99 -15.50 0.93
CA ASP A 168 4.00 -14.65 1.58
C ASP A 168 3.69 -13.16 1.33
N ASN A 169 4.29 -12.28 2.15
CA ASN A 169 4.13 -10.84 2.03
C ASN A 169 5.47 -10.12 1.79
N HIS A 170 5.41 -9.04 1.02
CA HIS A 170 6.56 -8.19 0.73
C HIS A 170 6.19 -6.71 0.86
N ALA A 171 6.99 -5.94 1.58
CA ALA A 171 7.06 -4.51 1.36
C ALA A 171 7.72 -4.22 0.00
N LEU A 172 7.35 -3.13 -0.65
CA LEU A 172 7.93 -2.74 -1.94
C LEU A 172 8.77 -1.48 -1.78
N LEU A 173 10.07 -1.56 -2.06
CA LEU A 173 10.96 -0.41 -2.10
C LEU A 173 11.03 0.10 -3.56
N ILE A 174 10.52 1.30 -3.79
CA ILE A 174 10.50 1.97 -5.09
C ILE A 174 11.72 2.88 -5.17
N GLU A 175 12.63 2.58 -6.08
CA GLU A 175 13.95 3.22 -6.23
C GLU A 175 13.98 4.05 -7.51
N ALA A 176 14.14 5.37 -7.42
CA ALA A 176 14.27 6.25 -8.58
C ALA A 176 15.15 7.48 -8.26
N ASN A 177 16.02 7.89 -9.17
CA ASN A 177 16.81 9.12 -9.11
C ASN A 177 17.57 9.35 -7.78
N GLY A 178 17.89 8.26 -7.07
CA GLY A 178 18.55 8.32 -5.75
C GLY A 178 17.61 8.65 -4.59
N VAL A 179 16.29 8.57 -4.78
CA VAL A 179 15.26 8.63 -3.75
C VAL A 179 14.56 7.28 -3.66
N ASN A 180 14.38 6.77 -2.45
CA ASN A 180 13.78 5.47 -2.19
C ASN A 180 12.50 5.64 -1.35
N LEU A 181 11.37 5.16 -1.87
CA LEU A 181 10.09 5.12 -1.17
C LEU A 181 9.76 3.68 -0.79
N LEU A 182 9.62 3.42 0.50
CA LEU A 182 9.15 2.13 1.04
C LEU A 182 7.63 2.14 1.19
N PHE A 183 6.96 1.16 0.62
CA PHE A 183 5.54 0.87 0.79
C PHE A 183 5.38 -0.44 1.57
N MET A 184 4.92 -0.35 2.81
CA MET A 184 4.73 -1.49 3.73
C MET A 184 3.37 -1.36 4.42
N PRO A 185 2.27 -1.66 3.70
CA PRO A 185 0.92 -1.47 4.21
C PRO A 185 0.51 -2.51 5.26
N ASP A 186 1.02 -3.73 5.13
CA ASP A 186 0.73 -4.87 6.00
C ASP A 186 2.00 -5.46 6.60
N HIS A 187 1.96 -5.65 7.92
CA HIS A 187 3.11 -6.11 8.66
C HIS A 187 2.67 -6.67 10.01
N ASP A 188 3.17 -7.83 10.44
CA ASP A 188 2.71 -8.48 11.68
C ASP A 188 3.48 -8.03 12.93
N SER A 189 4.79 -7.78 12.80
CA SER A 189 5.61 -7.62 14.00
C SER A 189 6.93 -6.89 13.73
N TRP A 190 7.12 -5.77 14.43
CA TRP A 190 8.42 -5.10 14.45
C TRP A 190 9.52 -5.99 15.04
N ALA A 191 9.20 -6.80 16.05
CA ALA A 191 10.19 -7.67 16.67
C ALA A 191 10.78 -8.70 15.69
N GLU A 192 9.92 -9.24 14.80
CA GLU A 192 10.38 -10.20 13.79
C GLU A 192 11.12 -9.52 12.64
N THR A 193 10.69 -8.34 12.22
CA THR A 193 11.35 -7.58 11.14
C THR A 193 12.70 -7.03 11.56
N LEU A 194 12.77 -6.47 12.76
CA LEU A 194 13.96 -5.73 13.22
C LEU A 194 15.00 -6.61 13.90
N GLY A 195 14.59 -7.72 14.55
CA GLY A 195 15.47 -8.45 15.44
C GLY A 195 15.97 -7.55 16.56
N GLU A 196 17.27 -7.26 16.57
CA GLU A 196 17.90 -6.39 17.58
C GLU A 196 18.09 -4.93 17.12
N THR A 197 17.69 -4.59 15.87
CA THR A 197 17.85 -3.23 15.31
C THR A 197 16.64 -2.35 15.62
N SER A 198 16.79 -1.04 15.47
CA SER A 198 15.67 -0.09 15.54
C SER A 198 15.02 0.10 14.17
N ILE A 199 13.79 0.69 14.15
CA ILE A 199 13.12 1.07 12.89
C ILE A 199 14.02 2.01 12.07
N ARG A 200 14.66 3.00 12.69
CA ARG A 200 15.57 3.94 12.02
C ARG A 200 16.75 3.22 11.36
N GLU A 201 17.42 2.33 12.10
CA GLU A 201 18.54 1.57 11.56
C GLU A 201 18.12 0.67 10.41
N TRP A 202 16.96 0.02 10.52
CA TRP A 202 16.41 -0.82 9.45
C TRP A 202 16.11 0.01 8.20
N LEU A 203 15.41 1.14 8.33
CA LEU A 203 15.14 2.05 7.21
C LEU A 203 16.43 2.61 6.60
N ALA A 204 17.43 2.91 7.41
CA ALA A 204 18.75 3.36 6.95
C ALA A 204 19.49 2.28 6.14
N THR A 205 19.38 0.99 6.51
CA THR A 205 20.00 -0.11 5.71
C THR A 205 19.36 -0.25 4.34
N LEU A 206 18.12 0.18 4.18
CA LEU A 206 17.38 0.21 2.92
C LEU A 206 17.50 1.55 2.19
N GLU A 207 18.23 2.51 2.77
CA GLU A 207 18.41 3.88 2.24
C GLU A 207 17.06 4.56 1.97
N VAL A 208 16.06 4.40 2.87
CA VAL A 208 14.70 4.93 2.71
C VAL A 208 14.68 6.44 2.95
N ASP A 209 14.13 7.20 2.00
CA ASP A 209 13.87 8.64 2.12
C ASP A 209 12.39 8.91 2.50
N ILE A 210 11.47 8.05 2.06
CA ILE A 210 10.02 8.15 2.32
C ILE A 210 9.52 6.75 2.72
N ALA A 211 8.76 6.64 3.82
CA ALA A 211 8.18 5.37 4.26
C ALA A 211 6.67 5.50 4.46
N LEU A 212 5.91 4.63 3.80
CA LEU A 212 4.48 4.43 4.03
C LEU A 212 4.34 3.13 4.84
N LEU A 213 4.17 3.26 6.15
CA LEU A 213 4.19 2.17 7.11
C LEU A 213 2.79 1.76 7.55
N ASP A 214 2.64 0.50 7.93
CA ASP A 214 1.41 -0.04 8.52
C ASP A 214 0.92 0.81 9.70
N GLY A 215 -0.29 1.27 9.59
CA GLY A 215 -1.02 2.05 10.60
C GLY A 215 -2.40 1.48 10.88
N THR A 216 -2.59 0.17 10.69
CA THR A 216 -3.90 -0.48 10.75
C THR A 216 -4.64 -0.15 12.02
N PHE A 217 -4.03 -0.29 13.18
CA PHE A 217 -4.64 0.01 14.47
C PHE A 217 -3.85 1.10 15.22
N TRP A 218 -4.59 1.94 15.96
CA TRP A 218 -3.98 2.93 16.83
C TRP A 218 -3.30 2.28 18.04
N ASP A 219 -4.07 1.47 18.79
CA ASP A 219 -3.60 0.76 19.98
C ASP A 219 -4.30 -0.61 20.13
N GLU A 220 -3.87 -1.39 21.11
CA GLU A 220 -4.44 -2.71 21.42
C GLU A 220 -5.90 -2.67 21.92
N GLN A 221 -6.40 -1.51 22.32
CA GLN A 221 -7.76 -1.34 22.87
C GLN A 221 -8.79 -1.03 21.79
N GLU A 222 -8.36 -0.75 20.55
CA GLU A 222 -9.24 -0.38 19.43
C GLU A 222 -10.31 -1.43 19.12
N LEU A 223 -10.02 -2.71 19.34
CA LEU A 223 -10.93 -3.84 19.13
C LEU A 223 -11.18 -4.60 20.46
N PRO A 224 -11.91 -4.04 21.43
CA PRO A 224 -12.01 -4.59 22.80
C PRO A 224 -12.72 -5.97 22.86
N HIS A 225 -13.31 -6.44 21.78
CA HIS A 225 -14.02 -7.73 21.70
C HIS A 225 -13.31 -8.76 20.81
N ARG A 226 -12.09 -8.47 20.37
CA ARG A 226 -11.29 -9.35 19.51
C ARG A 226 -9.91 -9.54 20.12
N ASP A 227 -9.41 -10.75 20.02
CA ASP A 227 -8.00 -11.01 20.32
C ASP A 227 -7.14 -10.41 19.19
N MET A 228 -6.31 -9.43 19.52
CA MET A 228 -5.44 -8.75 18.56
C MET A 228 -4.40 -9.71 17.96
N SER A 229 -4.07 -10.82 18.66
CA SER A 229 -3.18 -11.84 18.11
C SER A 229 -3.77 -12.60 16.89
N GLU A 230 -5.10 -12.54 16.70
CA GLU A 230 -5.76 -13.10 15.50
C GLU A 230 -5.65 -12.18 14.28
N VAL A 231 -5.28 -10.93 14.49
CA VAL A 231 -5.10 -9.89 13.45
C VAL A 231 -3.84 -9.09 13.76
N PRO A 232 -2.68 -9.74 13.72
CA PRO A 232 -1.44 -9.12 14.12
C PRO A 232 -1.10 -7.96 13.16
N HIS A 233 -0.91 -6.80 13.76
CA HIS A 233 -0.33 -5.60 13.16
C HIS A 233 0.34 -4.83 14.29
N PRO A 234 1.55 -4.28 14.11
CA PRO A 234 2.08 -3.34 15.06
C PRO A 234 1.14 -2.14 15.15
N THR A 235 0.80 -1.74 16.35
CA THR A 235 -0.03 -0.55 16.53
C THR A 235 0.77 0.72 16.19
N VAL A 236 0.06 1.79 15.85
CA VAL A 236 0.71 3.09 15.66
C VAL A 236 1.42 3.52 16.94
N THR A 237 0.81 3.29 18.12
CA THR A 237 1.44 3.60 19.41
C THR A 237 2.73 2.81 19.64
N GLU A 238 2.77 1.50 19.31
CA GLU A 238 4.02 0.73 19.36
C GLU A 238 5.09 1.32 18.43
N SER A 239 4.69 1.66 17.20
CA SER A 239 5.61 2.25 16.21
C SER A 239 6.15 3.60 16.69
N LEU A 240 5.29 4.44 17.31
CA LEU A 240 5.68 5.73 17.90
C LEU A 240 6.60 5.57 19.10
N GLU A 241 6.36 4.58 19.97
CA GLU A 241 7.25 4.28 21.10
C GLU A 241 8.65 3.87 20.63
N ARG A 242 8.74 3.10 19.53
CA ARG A 242 10.01 2.67 18.94
C ARG A 242 10.73 3.77 18.19
N LEU A 243 9.98 4.65 17.51
CA LEU A 243 10.52 5.79 16.75
C LEU A 243 10.86 6.98 17.68
N GLY A 244 10.05 7.27 18.71
CA GLY A 244 10.13 8.51 19.46
C GLY A 244 9.74 9.75 18.64
N GLU A 245 10.14 10.93 19.07
CA GLU A 245 9.95 12.17 18.31
C GLU A 245 10.81 12.16 17.04
N ARG A 246 10.29 12.79 15.98
CA ARG A 246 10.99 12.91 14.71
C ARG A 246 12.27 13.75 14.85
N GLU A 247 13.36 13.21 14.31
CA GLU A 247 14.66 13.88 14.22
C GLU A 247 14.87 14.47 12.80
N THR A 248 15.84 15.38 12.66
CA THR A 248 16.08 16.09 11.38
C THR A 248 16.48 15.16 10.23
N GLU A 249 17.19 14.09 10.55
CA GLU A 249 17.72 13.14 9.56
C GLU A 249 16.75 11.98 9.27
N ASP A 250 15.60 11.94 9.96
CA ASP A 250 14.61 10.89 9.73
C ASP A 250 13.97 11.01 8.33
N PRO A 251 13.65 9.88 7.69
CA PRO A 251 12.86 9.88 6.47
C PRO A 251 11.46 10.48 6.68
N ASP A 252 10.76 10.81 5.61
CA ASP A 252 9.34 11.18 5.67
C ASP A 252 8.51 9.92 5.93
N ILE A 253 8.20 9.63 7.21
CA ILE A 253 7.38 8.48 7.61
C ILE A 253 5.93 8.89 7.72
N ARG A 254 5.06 8.17 7.02
CA ARG A 254 3.61 8.33 7.06
C ARG A 254 2.93 6.99 7.31
N PHE A 255 1.96 6.96 8.20
CA PHE A 255 1.13 5.77 8.44
C PHE A 255 0.03 5.66 7.39
N ILE A 256 -0.21 4.43 6.93
CA ILE A 256 -1.19 4.08 5.89
C ILE A 256 -1.97 2.84 6.31
N HIS A 257 -2.94 2.36 5.53
CA HIS A 257 -3.68 1.12 5.74
C HIS A 257 -4.59 1.13 6.97
N LEU A 258 -5.21 2.29 7.29
CA LEU A 258 -6.01 2.48 8.49
C LEU A 258 -7.27 1.61 8.51
N ASN A 259 -7.48 0.86 9.60
CA ASN A 259 -8.77 0.21 9.85
C ASN A 259 -9.87 1.27 10.09
N HIS A 260 -11.10 0.94 9.73
CA HIS A 260 -12.24 1.86 9.87
C HIS A 260 -12.54 2.30 11.31
N THR A 261 -12.02 1.58 12.31
CA THR A 261 -12.13 1.92 13.73
C THR A 261 -11.01 2.81 14.24
N ASN A 262 -9.90 2.87 13.48
CA ASN A 262 -8.75 3.65 13.88
C ASN A 262 -9.13 5.14 14.06
N PRO A 263 -8.87 5.74 15.24
CA PRO A 263 -9.20 7.14 15.51
C PRO A 263 -8.52 8.12 14.54
N LEU A 264 -7.41 7.72 13.92
CA LEU A 264 -6.73 8.52 12.88
C LEU A 264 -7.58 8.72 11.62
N CYS A 265 -8.67 7.97 11.43
CA CYS A 265 -9.67 8.25 10.38
C CYS A 265 -10.53 9.48 10.69
N ASN A 266 -10.43 10.05 11.90
CA ASN A 266 -11.11 11.26 12.30
C ASN A 266 -10.10 12.41 12.44
N PRO A 267 -10.09 13.41 11.55
CA PRO A 267 -9.11 14.51 11.59
C PRO A 267 -9.18 15.35 12.87
N ASP A 268 -10.31 15.31 13.59
CA ASP A 268 -10.53 16.07 14.84
C ASP A 268 -10.21 15.22 16.09
N SER A 269 -9.65 14.04 15.95
CA SER A 269 -9.30 13.19 17.09
C SER A 269 -8.04 13.68 17.82
N VAL A 270 -7.92 13.32 19.10
CA VAL A 270 -6.74 13.66 19.88
C VAL A 270 -5.52 12.88 19.39
N GLU A 271 -5.72 11.70 18.85
CA GLU A 271 -4.68 10.83 18.30
C GLU A 271 -4.03 11.42 17.05
N VAL A 272 -4.79 12.12 16.20
CA VAL A 272 -4.22 12.87 15.06
C VAL A 272 -3.34 14.02 15.55
N ALA A 273 -3.77 14.73 16.61
CA ALA A 273 -2.96 15.79 17.21
C ALA A 273 -1.69 15.23 17.88
N GLU A 274 -1.79 14.08 18.52
CA GLU A 274 -0.67 13.37 19.15
C GLU A 274 0.37 12.92 18.11
N LEU A 275 -0.08 12.29 17.02
CA LEU A 275 0.76 11.90 15.90
C LEU A 275 1.50 13.12 15.31
N ALA A 276 0.78 14.22 15.09
CA ALA A 276 1.37 15.42 14.55
C ALA A 276 2.37 16.09 15.53
N ALA A 277 2.11 16.03 16.83
CA ALA A 277 3.00 16.56 17.86
C ALA A 277 4.32 15.78 17.94
N SER A 278 4.32 14.47 17.66
CA SER A 278 5.55 13.66 17.54
C SER A 278 6.33 13.90 16.24
N GLY A 279 5.77 14.70 15.32
CA GLY A 279 6.38 15.06 14.04
C GLY A 279 6.15 14.05 12.90
N TRP A 280 5.33 13.03 13.14
CA TRP A 280 4.95 12.04 12.14
C TRP A 280 3.62 12.38 11.46
N ALA A 281 3.29 11.72 10.36
CA ALA A 281 2.14 12.05 9.53
C ALA A 281 1.32 10.84 9.11
N LEU A 282 0.14 11.12 8.53
CA LEU A 282 -0.68 10.14 7.82
C LEU A 282 -0.48 10.31 6.31
N ALA A 283 -0.53 9.22 5.59
CA ALA A 283 -0.72 9.24 4.15
C ALA A 283 -2.20 9.52 3.83
N SER A 284 -2.42 10.41 2.88
CA SER A 284 -3.75 10.77 2.41
C SER A 284 -3.90 10.49 0.92
N GLU A 285 -5.10 10.13 0.50
CA GLU A 285 -5.40 9.92 -0.92
C GLU A 285 -5.17 11.22 -1.71
N GLY A 286 -4.45 11.11 -2.82
CA GLY A 286 -3.99 12.26 -3.60
C GLY A 286 -2.62 12.82 -3.16
N ASP A 287 -2.03 12.37 -2.04
CA ASP A 287 -0.63 12.69 -1.74
C ASP A 287 0.25 12.18 -2.87
N SER A 288 1.14 13.04 -3.36
CA SER A 288 2.04 12.72 -4.47
C SER A 288 3.49 13.03 -4.11
N PHE A 289 4.36 12.04 -4.34
CA PHE A 289 5.79 12.11 -4.07
C PHE A 289 6.56 12.11 -5.39
N THR A 290 7.34 13.16 -5.62
CA THR A 290 8.30 13.19 -6.74
C THR A 290 9.61 12.56 -6.27
N LEU A 291 10.03 11.47 -6.94
CA LEU A 291 11.27 10.78 -6.60
C LEU A 291 12.43 11.42 -7.38
N GLU A 292 12.93 12.54 -6.84
CA GLU A 292 14.08 13.28 -7.34
C GLU A 292 14.84 13.88 -6.18
N ARG A 293 16.18 13.74 -6.16
CA ARG A 293 17.02 14.51 -5.23
C ARG A 293 17.13 15.94 -5.73
N LEU A 294 16.72 16.88 -4.86
CA LEU A 294 16.85 18.33 -5.07
C LEU A 294 18.31 18.79 -5.06
#